data_59c0e2b776fae91c61b5a128a78fb321
#
_entry.id   59c0e2b776fae91c61b5a128a78fb321
#
_cell.length_a   1.000
_cell.length_b   1.000
_cell.length_c   1.000
_cell.angle_alpha   90.00
_cell.angle_beta   90.00
_cell.angle_gamma   90.00
#
_symmetry.space_group_name_H-M   'P 1'
#
loop_
_entity.id
_entity.type
_entity.pdbx_description
1 polymer ?
#
loop_
_entity_poly.entity_id
_entity_poly.type
_entity_poly.pdbx_seq_one_letter_code
_entity_poly.pdbx_strand_id
1 'polypeptide(L)'
;LKGWGQSRFWEWMGTWAVVLRNPQDLGFNGARYELPPLTYHEHVVETEQLGDELFARPAMGLAERRKAQRDSVEARCKALADVVNAEPGEPWLIWCHLNDEAEMLKSMIHESVNVQGSDSPESKTKNLLGFAHGDVRVLISKPKIAGYGMNWQHCARMAFVGLDDSFEKFYQA
;
A
#
# COMPACT_ATOMS: atom_id res chain seq x y z
N LEU A 1 -17.28 -21.68 -0.21
CA LEU A 1 -17.61 -22.95 0.47
C LEU A 1 -18.97 -22.81 1.13
N LYS A 2 -19.88 -23.80 0.94
CA LYS A 2 -21.14 -23.85 1.67
C LYS A 2 -20.83 -24.09 3.16
N GLY A 3 -21.56 -23.45 4.10
CA GLY A 3 -21.22 -23.44 5.53
C GLY A 3 -20.98 -24.83 6.16
N TRP A 4 -21.71 -25.87 5.71
CA TRP A 4 -21.54 -27.25 6.19
C TRP A 4 -20.22 -27.91 5.72
N GLY A 5 -19.55 -27.37 4.71
CA GLY A 5 -18.26 -27.87 4.21
C GLY A 5 -17.04 -27.17 4.82
N GLN A 6 -17.23 -26.07 5.54
CA GLN A 6 -16.12 -25.28 6.07
C GLN A 6 -15.32 -26.04 7.14
N SER A 7 -15.98 -26.62 8.14
CA SER A 7 -15.29 -27.34 9.21
C SER A 7 -14.45 -28.48 8.67
N ARG A 8 -15.01 -29.31 7.79
CA ARG A 8 -14.28 -30.43 7.16
C ARG A 8 -13.11 -29.97 6.30
N PHE A 9 -13.27 -28.83 5.63
CA PHE A 9 -12.18 -28.23 4.85
C PHE A 9 -11.04 -27.79 5.76
N TRP A 10 -11.31 -27.10 6.86
CA TRP A 10 -10.28 -26.67 7.79
C TRP A 10 -9.65 -27.83 8.57
N GLU A 11 -10.42 -28.84 8.94
CA GLU A 11 -9.90 -30.08 9.50
C GLU A 11 -8.91 -30.76 8.55
N TRP A 12 -9.30 -30.88 7.27
CA TRP A 12 -8.41 -31.43 6.25
C TRP A 12 -7.17 -30.56 6.04
N MET A 13 -7.31 -29.25 5.96
CA MET A 13 -6.17 -28.31 5.86
C MET A 13 -5.22 -28.50 7.04
N GLY A 14 -5.72 -28.62 8.26
CA GLY A 14 -4.92 -28.83 9.47
C GLY A 14 -4.10 -30.11 9.50
N THR A 15 -4.38 -31.09 8.61
CA THR A 15 -3.59 -32.34 8.53
C THR A 15 -2.23 -32.17 7.83
N TRP A 16 -2.05 -31.11 7.02
CA TRP A 16 -0.84 -30.93 6.22
C TRP A 16 -0.36 -29.46 6.14
N ALA A 17 -1.15 -28.50 6.58
CA ALA A 17 -0.80 -27.09 6.56
C ALA A 17 -0.71 -26.52 7.99
N VAL A 18 0.32 -25.72 8.22
CA VAL A 18 0.52 -24.97 9.47
C VAL A 18 0.64 -23.50 9.13
N VAL A 19 -0.09 -22.65 9.85
CA VAL A 19 0.05 -21.18 9.77
C VAL A 19 0.72 -20.72 11.04
N LEU A 20 1.92 -20.17 10.91
CA LEU A 20 2.68 -19.59 12.02
C LEU A 20 2.75 -18.07 11.82
N ARG A 21 2.36 -17.32 12.82
CA ARG A 21 2.42 -15.85 12.82
C ARG A 21 3.54 -15.33 13.69
N ASN A 22 3.83 -16.05 14.77
CA ASN A 22 4.79 -15.67 15.78
C ASN A 22 5.46 -16.94 16.32
N PRO A 23 6.73 -16.92 16.73
CA PRO A 23 7.40 -18.01 17.42
C PRO A 23 6.64 -18.55 18.65
N GLN A 24 5.78 -17.75 19.27
CA GLN A 24 4.91 -18.17 20.37
C GLN A 24 3.94 -19.28 19.96
N ASP A 25 3.52 -19.33 18.71
CA ASP A 25 2.64 -20.39 18.18
C ASP A 25 3.29 -21.79 18.30
N LEU A 26 4.62 -21.83 18.40
CA LEU A 26 5.42 -23.03 18.64
C LEU A 26 5.93 -23.17 20.08
N GLY A 27 5.47 -22.30 21.00
CA GLY A 27 5.89 -22.31 22.41
C GLY A 27 7.23 -21.63 22.70
N PHE A 28 7.81 -20.91 21.72
CA PHE A 28 9.03 -20.13 21.94
C PHE A 28 8.73 -18.72 22.45
N ASN A 29 9.74 -18.07 23.06
CA ASN A 29 9.62 -16.68 23.46
C ASN A 29 9.56 -15.76 22.24
N GLY A 30 8.41 -15.14 22.02
CA GLY A 30 8.14 -14.25 20.88
C GLY A 30 8.36 -12.76 21.17
N ALA A 31 8.77 -12.37 22.37
CA ALA A 31 8.83 -10.95 22.80
C ALA A 31 9.69 -10.06 21.87
N ARG A 32 10.71 -10.63 21.21
CA ARG A 32 11.56 -9.91 20.25
C ARG A 32 10.88 -9.65 18.89
N TYR A 33 9.75 -10.29 18.65
CA TYR A 33 8.99 -10.23 17.39
C TYR A 33 7.67 -9.47 17.56
N GLU A 34 7.43 -8.91 18.75
CA GLU A 34 6.30 -8.03 18.97
C GLU A 34 6.59 -6.69 18.31
N LEU A 35 5.82 -6.41 17.26
CA LEU A 35 5.89 -5.13 16.55
C LEU A 35 5.06 -4.08 17.31
N PRO A 36 5.42 -2.80 17.21
CA PRO A 36 4.57 -1.72 17.68
C PRO A 36 3.16 -1.82 17.08
N PRO A 37 2.12 -1.35 17.78
CA PRO A 37 0.77 -1.37 17.24
C PRO A 37 0.68 -0.55 15.96
N LEU A 38 0.05 -1.13 14.93
CA LEU A 38 -0.22 -0.44 13.68
C LEU A 38 -1.52 0.37 13.81
N THR A 39 -1.44 1.66 13.56
CA THR A 39 -2.60 2.56 13.54
C THR A 39 -3.00 2.86 12.11
N TYR A 40 -4.27 2.62 11.78
CA TYR A 40 -4.83 2.93 10.46
C TYR A 40 -5.58 4.27 10.51
N HIS A 41 -5.27 5.13 9.54
CA HIS A 41 -5.97 6.38 9.31
C HIS A 41 -6.63 6.31 7.94
N GLU A 42 -7.95 6.29 7.91
CA GLU A 42 -8.71 6.32 6.67
C GLU A 42 -9.02 7.78 6.29
N HIS A 43 -8.57 8.17 5.10
CA HIS A 43 -8.86 9.49 4.53
C HIS A 43 -9.88 9.34 3.41
N VAL A 44 -11.12 9.70 3.69
CA VAL A 44 -12.19 9.71 2.68
C VAL A 44 -12.07 10.97 1.84
N VAL A 45 -11.82 10.81 0.55
CA VAL A 45 -11.74 11.91 -0.40
C VAL A 45 -13.04 11.99 -1.18
N GLU A 46 -13.78 13.08 -0.99
CA GLU A 46 -14.95 13.35 -1.78
C GLU A 46 -14.54 13.83 -3.17
N THR A 47 -15.11 13.23 -4.21
CA THR A 47 -14.88 13.61 -5.59
C THR A 47 -16.18 14.09 -6.20
N GLU A 48 -16.13 15.17 -7.00
CA GLU A 48 -17.27 15.57 -7.78
C GLU A 48 -17.64 14.47 -8.78
N GLN A 49 -18.92 14.21 -8.93
CA GLN A 49 -19.40 13.25 -9.93
C GLN A 49 -19.08 13.78 -11.33
N LEU A 50 -18.14 13.16 -12.00
CA LEU A 50 -17.86 13.36 -13.42
C LEU A 50 -18.79 12.45 -14.25
N GLY A 51 -20.02 12.90 -14.51
CA GLY A 51 -20.96 12.18 -15.39
C GLY A 51 -22.36 12.75 -15.36
N ASP A 52 -23.13 12.46 -16.41
CA ASP A 52 -24.54 12.88 -16.61
C ASP A 52 -25.55 12.17 -15.69
N GLU A 53 -25.11 11.42 -14.69
CA GLU A 53 -25.99 10.70 -13.77
C GLU A 53 -26.44 11.63 -12.62
N LEU A 54 -27.75 11.81 -12.50
CA LEU A 54 -28.40 12.62 -11.46
C LEU A 54 -28.18 12.11 -10.02
N PHE A 55 -27.72 10.88 -9.85
CA PHE A 55 -27.49 10.26 -8.54
C PHE A 55 -26.20 9.43 -8.51
N ALA A 56 -25.43 9.59 -7.43
CA ALA A 56 -24.27 8.74 -7.16
C ALA A 56 -24.70 7.29 -7.00
N ARG A 57 -24.14 6.40 -7.81
CA ARG A 57 -24.30 4.96 -7.64
C ARG A 57 -22.95 4.36 -7.22
N PRO A 58 -22.96 3.43 -6.25
CA PRO A 58 -21.74 2.70 -5.94
C PRO A 58 -21.26 1.90 -7.15
N ALA A 59 -19.97 1.94 -7.42
CA ALA A 59 -19.35 1.18 -8.50
C ALA A 59 -19.46 -0.33 -8.20
N MET A 60 -20.38 -1.02 -8.87
CA MET A 60 -20.68 -2.44 -8.62
C MET A 60 -19.79 -3.39 -9.43
N GLY A 61 -19.32 -2.95 -10.60
CA GLY A 61 -18.51 -3.74 -11.51
C GLY A 61 -17.02 -3.38 -11.51
N LEU A 62 -16.16 -4.31 -11.95
CA LEU A 62 -14.71 -4.05 -12.05
C LEU A 62 -14.36 -2.89 -12.98
N ALA A 63 -15.13 -2.72 -14.07
CA ALA A 63 -14.92 -1.63 -15.02
C ALA A 63 -15.26 -0.26 -14.39
N GLU A 64 -16.36 -0.20 -13.64
CA GLU A 64 -16.80 1.00 -12.93
C GLU A 64 -15.83 1.38 -11.82
N ARG A 65 -15.36 0.40 -11.04
CA ARG A 65 -14.31 0.63 -10.02
C ARG A 65 -13.03 1.19 -10.63
N ARG A 66 -12.57 0.61 -11.74
CA ARG A 66 -11.38 1.10 -12.45
C ARG A 66 -11.57 2.50 -13.02
N LYS A 67 -12.79 2.83 -13.47
CA LYS A 67 -13.13 4.19 -13.92
C LYS A 67 -13.09 5.14 -12.73
N ALA A 68 -13.81 4.85 -11.65
CA ALA A 68 -13.83 5.67 -10.45
C ALA A 68 -12.42 5.89 -9.87
N GLN A 69 -11.57 4.85 -9.90
CA GLN A 69 -10.19 4.92 -9.47
C GLN A 69 -9.34 5.88 -10.33
N ARG A 70 -9.55 5.90 -11.66
CA ARG A 70 -8.89 6.86 -12.56
C ARG A 70 -9.43 8.27 -12.40
N ASP A 71 -10.75 8.42 -12.31
CA ASP A 71 -11.41 9.72 -12.20
C ASP A 71 -11.08 10.44 -10.88
N SER A 72 -10.71 9.70 -9.83
CA SER A 72 -10.35 10.25 -8.51
C SER A 72 -8.85 10.43 -8.27
N VAL A 73 -7.97 10.16 -9.25
CA VAL A 73 -6.50 10.20 -9.07
C VAL A 73 -6.05 11.56 -8.53
N GLU A 74 -6.48 12.65 -9.14
CA GLU A 74 -6.04 14.00 -8.76
C GLU A 74 -6.44 14.33 -7.32
N ALA A 75 -7.69 14.11 -6.95
CA ALA A 75 -8.20 14.41 -5.61
C ALA A 75 -7.47 13.59 -4.54
N ARG A 76 -7.25 12.29 -4.78
CA ARG A 76 -6.53 11.40 -3.84
C ARG A 76 -5.06 11.78 -3.72
N CYS A 77 -4.39 12.06 -4.83
CA CYS A 77 -2.98 12.47 -4.82
C CYS A 77 -2.80 13.80 -4.10
N LYS A 78 -3.68 14.77 -4.32
CA LYS A 78 -3.65 16.07 -3.64
C LYS A 78 -3.84 15.89 -2.13
N ALA A 79 -4.87 15.16 -1.71
CA ALA A 79 -5.13 14.93 -0.30
C ALA A 79 -3.94 14.25 0.41
N LEU A 80 -3.32 13.25 -0.22
CA LEU A 80 -2.13 12.60 0.34
C LEU A 80 -0.91 13.54 0.33
N ALA A 81 -0.69 14.29 -0.74
CA ALA A 81 0.43 15.23 -0.83
C ALA A 81 0.35 16.31 0.27
N ASP A 82 -0.86 16.81 0.57
CA ASP A 82 -1.08 17.76 1.65
C ASP A 82 -0.68 17.18 3.02
N VAL A 83 -1.02 15.91 3.30
CA VAL A 83 -0.62 15.22 4.52
C VAL A 83 0.90 15.05 4.60
N VAL A 84 1.54 14.55 3.53
CA VAL A 84 2.99 14.30 3.50
C VAL A 84 3.80 15.59 3.58
N ASN A 85 3.33 16.66 2.95
CA ASN A 85 4.00 17.96 2.98
C ASN A 85 3.81 18.69 4.32
N ALA A 86 2.78 18.35 5.09
CA ALA A 86 2.60 18.87 6.45
C ALA A 86 3.60 18.28 7.46
N GLU A 87 4.27 17.18 7.12
CA GLU A 87 5.29 16.52 7.94
C GLU A 87 6.67 16.51 7.25
N PRO A 88 7.33 17.65 7.03
CA PRO A 88 8.53 17.76 6.19
C PRO A 88 9.76 17.05 6.75
N GLY A 89 9.75 16.69 8.04
CA GLY A 89 10.86 15.96 8.70
C GLY A 89 10.68 14.45 8.72
N GLU A 90 9.52 13.93 8.34
CA GLU A 90 9.21 12.50 8.46
C GLU A 90 9.45 11.74 7.16
N PRO A 91 10.07 10.55 7.21
CA PRO A 91 10.14 9.67 6.04
C PRO A 91 8.77 9.07 5.74
N TRP A 92 8.44 8.99 4.46
CA TRP A 92 7.17 8.42 3.99
C TRP A 92 7.38 7.38 2.91
N LEU A 93 6.67 6.25 3.04
CA LEU A 93 6.54 5.21 2.02
C LEU A 93 5.15 5.27 1.41
N ILE A 94 5.07 5.53 0.10
CA ILE A 94 3.79 5.70 -0.60
C ILE A 94 3.60 4.60 -1.64
N TRP A 95 2.53 3.85 -1.50
CA TRP A 95 2.13 2.80 -2.41
C TRP A 95 1.09 3.28 -3.41
N CYS A 96 1.41 3.13 -4.70
CA CYS A 96 0.55 3.46 -5.82
C CYS A 96 0.05 2.20 -6.53
N HIS A 97 -1.13 2.28 -7.12
CA HIS A 97 -1.65 1.27 -8.04
C HIS A 97 -1.43 1.69 -9.51
N LEU A 98 -1.75 2.92 -9.86
CA LEU A 98 -1.61 3.49 -11.20
C LEU A 98 -0.26 4.20 -11.39
N ASN A 99 0.21 4.31 -12.64
CA ASN A 99 1.39 5.12 -12.95
C ASN A 99 1.11 6.61 -12.77
N ASP A 100 -0.10 7.03 -13.18
CA ASP A 100 -0.51 8.44 -13.08
C ASP A 100 -0.53 8.94 -11.63
N GLU A 101 -0.89 8.07 -10.66
CA GLU A 101 -0.77 8.38 -9.23
C GLU A 101 0.68 8.66 -8.83
N ALA A 102 1.61 7.82 -9.29
CA ALA A 102 3.02 7.95 -8.93
C ALA A 102 3.66 9.21 -9.54
N GLU A 103 3.36 9.52 -10.81
CA GLU A 103 3.85 10.72 -11.47
C GLU A 103 3.30 12.00 -10.83
N MET A 104 2.00 12.01 -10.54
CA MET A 104 1.34 13.14 -9.91
C MET A 104 1.88 13.42 -8.50
N LEU A 105 2.01 12.39 -7.67
CA LEU A 105 2.61 12.53 -6.33
C LEU A 105 4.06 13.02 -6.40
N LYS A 106 4.84 12.49 -7.35
CA LYS A 106 6.21 12.95 -7.60
C LYS A 106 6.27 14.45 -7.89
N SER A 107 5.28 14.99 -8.62
CA SER A 107 5.22 16.42 -8.94
C SER A 107 4.77 17.30 -7.76
N MET A 108 3.99 16.72 -6.83
CA MET A 108 3.38 17.44 -5.70
C MET A 108 4.20 17.36 -4.41
N ILE A 109 5.05 16.34 -4.27
CA ILE A 109 5.82 16.10 -3.04
C ILE A 109 7.30 16.39 -3.31
N HIS A 110 7.84 17.42 -2.65
CA HIS A 110 9.26 17.73 -2.70
C HIS A 110 10.10 16.61 -2.08
N GLU A 111 11.32 16.42 -2.61
CA GLU A 111 12.28 15.43 -2.12
C GLU A 111 11.76 13.98 -2.18
N SER A 112 10.82 13.72 -3.09
CA SER A 112 10.33 12.39 -3.36
C SER A 112 11.08 11.72 -4.52
N VAL A 113 11.19 10.39 -4.45
CA VAL A 113 11.63 9.57 -5.59
C VAL A 113 10.52 8.60 -5.97
N ASN A 114 10.33 8.42 -7.27
CA ASN A 114 9.40 7.43 -7.80
C ASN A 114 10.21 6.28 -8.40
N VAL A 115 10.00 5.06 -7.90
CA VAL A 115 10.65 3.85 -8.40
C VAL A 115 9.64 3.03 -9.20
N GLN A 116 9.89 2.96 -10.51
CA GLN A 116 8.98 2.31 -11.47
C GLN A 116 9.57 1.01 -12.05
N GLY A 117 8.68 0.19 -12.63
CA GLY A 117 9.09 -1.04 -13.31
C GLY A 117 10.03 -0.81 -14.50
N SER A 118 9.88 0.32 -15.20
CA SER A 118 10.66 0.74 -16.37
C SER A 118 12.05 1.27 -16.04
N ASP A 119 12.35 1.62 -14.79
CA ASP A 119 13.64 2.15 -14.39
C ASP A 119 14.76 1.12 -14.57
N SER A 120 15.98 1.57 -14.83
CA SER A 120 17.14 0.68 -14.88
C SER A 120 17.40 0.04 -13.50
N PRO A 121 18.02 -1.15 -13.46
CA PRO A 121 18.38 -1.79 -12.20
C PRO A 121 19.22 -0.90 -11.28
N GLU A 122 20.15 -0.14 -11.87
CA GLU A 122 21.03 0.78 -11.15
C GLU A 122 20.24 1.92 -10.49
N SER A 123 19.29 2.51 -11.24
CA SER A 123 18.41 3.58 -10.74
C SER A 123 17.52 3.08 -9.60
N LYS A 124 16.92 1.89 -9.77
CA LYS A 124 16.12 1.26 -8.72
C LYS A 124 16.94 1.03 -7.46
N THR A 125 18.11 0.40 -7.60
CA THR A 125 19.01 0.13 -6.48
C THR A 125 19.42 1.41 -5.77
N LYS A 126 19.83 2.44 -6.50
CA LYS A 126 20.22 3.74 -5.94
C LYS A 126 19.08 4.35 -5.10
N ASN A 127 17.87 4.41 -5.67
CA ASN A 127 16.74 5.06 -5.01
C ASN A 127 16.22 4.25 -3.80
N LEU A 128 16.17 2.92 -3.90
CA LEU A 128 15.74 2.05 -2.80
C LEU A 128 16.75 2.05 -1.65
N LEU A 129 18.05 2.01 -1.95
CA LEU A 129 19.10 2.14 -0.94
C LEU A 129 19.14 3.54 -0.35
N GLY A 130 18.97 4.58 -1.16
CA GLY A 130 18.88 5.96 -0.68
C GLY A 130 17.74 6.16 0.32
N PHE A 131 16.59 5.54 0.07
CA PHE A 131 15.50 5.54 1.04
C PHE A 131 15.86 4.74 2.31
N ALA A 132 16.44 3.54 2.15
CA ALA A 132 16.84 2.71 3.29
C ALA A 132 17.88 3.37 4.22
N HIS A 133 18.76 4.21 3.65
CA HIS A 133 19.79 4.96 4.39
C HIS A 133 19.31 6.32 4.91
N GLY A 134 18.12 6.77 4.52
CA GLY A 134 17.56 8.05 4.90
C GLY A 134 18.01 9.25 4.04
N ASP A 135 18.71 8.99 2.92
CA ASP A 135 19.10 10.02 1.95
C ASP A 135 17.91 10.53 1.13
N VAL A 136 16.86 9.72 1.03
CA VAL A 136 15.59 10.01 0.37
C VAL A 136 14.49 10.04 1.41
N ARG A 137 13.76 11.14 1.49
CA ARG A 137 12.69 11.31 2.47
C ARG A 137 11.41 10.56 2.09
N VAL A 138 11.00 10.65 0.82
CA VAL A 138 9.74 10.06 0.36
C VAL A 138 9.98 9.09 -0.78
N LEU A 139 9.62 7.84 -0.57
CA LEU A 139 9.65 6.81 -1.59
C LEU A 139 8.24 6.53 -2.12
N ILE A 140 8.05 6.70 -3.40
CA ILE A 140 6.83 6.37 -4.13
C ILE A 140 7.10 5.13 -4.98
N SER A 141 6.31 4.07 -4.82
CA SER A 141 6.47 2.85 -5.62
C SER A 141 5.18 2.03 -5.65
N LYS A 142 5.24 0.88 -6.29
CA LYS A 142 4.15 -0.10 -6.30
C LYS A 142 4.52 -1.30 -5.43
N PRO A 143 3.57 -1.90 -4.69
CA PRO A 143 3.84 -3.08 -3.85
C PRO A 143 4.55 -4.21 -4.60
N LYS A 144 4.22 -4.42 -5.85
CA LYS A 144 4.85 -5.45 -6.68
C LYS A 144 6.33 -5.19 -7.04
N ILE A 145 6.82 -3.95 -6.87
CA ILE A 145 8.20 -3.57 -7.18
C ILE A 145 9.07 -3.63 -5.93
N ALA A 146 8.58 -3.09 -4.82
CA ALA A 146 9.36 -2.90 -3.62
C ALA A 146 8.63 -3.32 -2.33
N GLY A 147 7.48 -4.00 -2.43
CA GLY A 147 6.69 -4.45 -1.28
C GLY A 147 7.19 -5.73 -0.62
N TYR A 148 8.21 -6.41 -1.18
CA TYR A 148 8.71 -7.68 -0.66
C TYR A 148 10.21 -7.61 -0.36
N GLY A 149 10.59 -8.13 0.81
CA GLY A 149 11.99 -8.36 1.16
C GLY A 149 12.80 -7.11 1.49
N MET A 150 12.16 -5.97 1.61
CA MET A 150 12.79 -4.71 1.98
C MET A 150 12.70 -4.46 3.49
N ASN A 151 13.70 -3.80 4.04
CA ASN A 151 13.73 -3.43 5.45
C ASN A 151 13.86 -1.90 5.58
N TRP A 152 12.76 -1.24 5.94
CA TRP A 152 12.69 0.21 6.10
C TRP A 152 12.25 0.61 7.52
N GLN A 153 12.90 0.05 8.53
CA GLN A 153 12.57 0.25 9.95
C GLN A 153 12.62 1.72 10.41
N HIS A 154 13.32 2.56 9.67
CA HIS A 154 13.38 4.00 9.96
C HIS A 154 12.09 4.74 9.56
N CYS A 155 11.26 4.14 8.71
CA CYS A 155 10.04 4.75 8.19
C CYS A 155 8.80 4.23 8.93
N ALA A 156 8.21 5.07 9.78
CA ALA A 156 6.97 4.76 10.49
C ALA A 156 5.71 5.26 9.77
N ARG A 157 5.87 5.96 8.66
CA ARG A 157 4.77 6.55 7.88
C ARG A 157 4.59 5.82 6.56
N MET A 158 3.42 5.24 6.37
CA MET A 158 3.09 4.56 5.11
C MET A 158 1.70 4.95 4.65
N ALA A 159 1.53 5.12 3.35
CA ALA A 159 0.23 5.42 2.76
C ALA A 159 -0.02 4.62 1.49
N PHE A 160 -1.28 4.28 1.27
CA PHE A 160 -1.79 3.75 0.01
C PHE A 160 -2.66 4.83 -0.65
N VAL A 161 -2.22 5.39 -1.76
CA VAL A 161 -3.03 6.35 -2.54
C VAL A 161 -4.02 5.63 -3.45
N GLY A 162 -3.70 4.42 -3.86
CA GLY A 162 -4.57 3.52 -4.61
C GLY A 162 -4.38 2.09 -4.17
N LEU A 163 -5.48 1.38 -3.93
CA LEU A 163 -5.47 -0.03 -3.57
C LEU A 163 -5.72 -0.90 -4.81
N ASP A 164 -5.05 -2.03 -4.84
CA ASP A 164 -5.32 -3.16 -5.73
C ASP A 164 -6.31 -4.11 -5.00
N ASP A 165 -7.10 -4.88 -5.74
CA ASP A 165 -8.01 -5.89 -5.17
C ASP A 165 -7.27 -7.09 -4.53
N SER A 166 -5.93 -7.08 -4.50
CA SER A 166 -5.10 -8.13 -3.92
C SER A 166 -4.83 -7.88 -2.44
N PHE A 167 -5.47 -8.67 -1.58
CA PHE A 167 -5.19 -8.66 -0.14
C PHE A 167 -3.72 -8.99 0.17
N GLU A 168 -3.10 -9.91 -0.58
CA GLU A 168 -1.71 -10.28 -0.40
C GLU A 168 -0.77 -9.09 -0.57
N LYS A 169 -0.95 -8.30 -1.65
CA LYS A 169 -0.12 -7.12 -1.90
C LYS A 169 -0.29 -6.04 -0.83
N PHE A 170 -1.50 -5.90 -0.31
CA PHE A 170 -1.78 -4.96 0.78
C PHE A 170 -1.14 -5.43 2.09
N TYR A 171 -1.24 -6.73 2.39
CA TYR A 171 -0.75 -7.30 3.65
C TYR A 171 0.77 -7.40 3.70
N GLN A 172 1.43 -7.62 2.57
CA GLN A 172 2.89 -7.79 2.47
C GLN A 172 3.65 -6.46 2.35
N ALA A 173 2.98 -5.41 1.88
CA ALA A 173 3.56 -4.08 1.73
C ALA A 173 3.59 -3.32 3.05
#